data_c13596b34cc19528fa2de5401c8ddc09
#
_entry.id   c13596b34cc19528fa2de5401c8ddc09
#
_cell.length_a   1.000
_cell.length_b   1.000
_cell.length_c   1.000
_cell.angle_alpha   90.00
_cell.angle_beta   90.00
_cell.angle_gamma   90.00
#
_symmetry.space_group_name_H-M   'P 1'
#
loop_
_entity.id
_entity.type
_entity.pdbx_description
1 polymer ?
#
loop_
_entity_poly.entity_id
_entity_poly.type
_entity_poly.pdbx_seq_one_letter_code
_entity_poly.pdbx_strand_id
1 'polypeptide(L)'
;MLKTKNYQFWFCTGSQDLYGDECLAHVAEHAKKIVEALNASGNLPYEVVWKPTLITNELIRRTFNEANADETCAGVITWMHTFSPAKMWILGLQEYRKPLLHLHTQFNREIPYDTIDMDFMNENQSAHGDREFGHIFSRLHMNRKVVVGYWADEDEIGRAHV
;
A
#
# COMPACT_ATOMS: atom_id res chain seq x y z
N MET A 1 3.00 16.48 31.67
CA MET A 1 3.06 16.60 30.20
C MET A 1 3.02 15.18 29.62
N LEU A 2 1.94 14.77 28.99
CA LEU A 2 1.89 13.49 28.29
C LEU A 2 2.89 13.59 27.13
N LYS A 3 3.89 12.69 27.10
CA LYS A 3 4.76 12.57 25.92
C LYS A 3 3.89 12.14 24.76
N THR A 4 3.65 13.01 23.80
CA THR A 4 3.05 12.64 22.52
C THR A 4 4.00 11.66 21.86
N LYS A 5 3.59 10.39 21.72
CA LYS A 5 4.35 9.42 20.91
C LYS A 5 4.35 9.94 19.47
N ASN A 6 5.50 9.94 18.81
CA ASN A 6 5.59 10.22 17.39
C ASN A 6 5.08 8.99 16.62
N TYR A 7 3.76 8.93 16.41
CA TYR A 7 3.16 7.87 15.61
C TYR A 7 3.49 8.04 14.14
N GLN A 8 3.49 6.94 13.41
CA GLN A 8 3.69 6.89 11.95
C GLN A 8 2.79 5.84 11.32
N PHE A 9 2.43 6.05 10.07
CA PHE A 9 1.80 5.04 9.23
C PHE A 9 2.85 4.36 8.37
N TRP A 10 2.76 3.04 8.22
CA TRP A 10 3.64 2.29 7.33
C TRP A 10 2.98 2.11 5.96
N PHE A 11 3.65 2.55 4.91
CA PHE A 11 3.19 2.36 3.54
C PHE A 11 3.82 1.09 2.96
N CYS A 12 2.99 0.09 2.70
CA CYS A 12 3.37 -1.25 2.26
C CYS A 12 2.85 -1.51 0.85
N THR A 13 3.75 -1.62 -0.11
CA THR A 13 3.41 -1.88 -1.51
C THR A 13 3.60 -3.35 -1.84
N GLY A 14 2.59 -3.98 -2.42
CA GLY A 14 2.66 -5.36 -2.89
C GLY A 14 3.15 -5.45 -4.33
N SER A 15 3.98 -6.46 -4.59
CA SER A 15 4.44 -6.90 -5.91
C SER A 15 4.82 -8.36 -5.86
N GLN A 16 5.53 -8.86 -6.85
CA GLN A 16 6.11 -10.20 -6.86
C GLN A 16 7.42 -10.22 -7.65
N ASP A 17 8.27 -11.18 -7.31
CA ASP A 17 9.60 -11.33 -7.88
C ASP A 17 9.60 -11.61 -9.40
N LEU A 18 8.50 -12.15 -9.91
CA LEU A 18 8.30 -12.47 -11.31
C LEU A 18 8.55 -11.29 -12.27
N TYR A 19 8.33 -10.06 -11.81
CA TYR A 19 8.45 -8.88 -12.66
C TYR A 19 9.89 -8.42 -12.88
N GLY A 20 10.86 -8.95 -12.13
CA GLY A 20 12.28 -8.61 -12.23
C GLY A 20 12.67 -7.30 -11.57
N ASP A 21 13.98 -7.09 -11.45
CA ASP A 21 14.56 -6.01 -10.64
C ASP A 21 14.20 -4.61 -11.14
N GLU A 22 14.12 -4.40 -12.46
CA GLU A 22 13.80 -3.11 -13.05
C GLU A 22 12.37 -2.68 -12.72
N CYS A 23 11.40 -3.55 -12.92
CA CYS A 23 10.01 -3.27 -12.55
C CYS A 23 9.85 -3.05 -11.03
N LEU A 24 10.54 -3.86 -10.21
CA LEU A 24 10.52 -3.69 -8.76
C LEU A 24 11.14 -2.36 -8.31
N ALA A 25 12.17 -1.87 -9.01
CA ALA A 25 12.75 -0.55 -8.76
C ALA A 25 11.75 0.57 -9.08
N HIS A 26 11.02 0.49 -10.20
CA HIS A 26 9.95 1.43 -10.55
C HIS A 26 8.81 1.40 -9.52
N VAL A 27 8.38 0.21 -9.10
CA VAL A 27 7.36 0.06 -8.04
C VAL A 27 7.78 0.78 -6.76
N ALA A 28 9.03 0.62 -6.35
CA ALA A 28 9.55 1.28 -5.16
C ALA A 28 9.65 2.81 -5.33
N GLU A 29 10.06 3.30 -6.50
CA GLU A 29 10.11 4.73 -6.82
C GLU A 29 8.71 5.36 -6.79
N HIS A 30 7.75 4.72 -7.43
CA HIS A 30 6.36 5.19 -7.46
C HIS A 30 5.74 5.21 -6.05
N ALA A 31 5.99 4.17 -5.25
CA ALA A 31 5.54 4.13 -3.86
C ALA A 31 6.11 5.28 -3.03
N LYS A 32 7.40 5.59 -3.19
CA LYS A 32 8.04 6.73 -2.51
C LYS A 32 7.43 8.07 -2.93
N LYS A 33 7.14 8.26 -4.22
CA LYS A 33 6.46 9.49 -4.71
C LYS A 33 5.07 9.67 -4.09
N ILE A 34 4.30 8.58 -3.94
CA ILE A 34 3.01 8.63 -3.24
C ILE A 34 3.22 9.02 -1.77
N VAL A 35 4.17 8.41 -1.09
CA VAL A 35 4.48 8.71 0.31
C VAL A 35 4.91 10.17 0.50
N GLU A 36 5.76 10.68 -0.39
CA GLU A 36 6.18 12.09 -0.37
C GLU A 36 4.99 13.04 -0.54
N ALA A 37 4.07 12.73 -1.48
CA ALA A 37 2.87 13.53 -1.70
C ALA A 37 1.92 13.48 -0.49
N LEU A 38 1.71 12.31 0.10
CA LEU A 38 0.90 12.15 1.31
C LEU A 38 1.46 12.99 2.47
N ASN A 39 2.77 12.95 2.69
CA ASN A 39 3.43 13.74 3.73
C ASN A 39 3.39 15.25 3.44
N ALA A 40 3.57 15.64 2.17
CA ALA A 40 3.54 17.06 1.77
C ALA A 40 2.15 17.69 1.86
N SER A 41 1.09 16.89 1.77
CA SER A 41 -0.29 17.38 1.82
C SER A 41 -0.66 18.06 3.14
N GLY A 42 0.00 17.68 4.24
CA GLY A 42 -0.33 18.15 5.58
C GLY A 42 -1.70 17.68 6.12
N ASN A 43 -2.38 16.82 5.37
CA ASN A 43 -3.72 16.33 5.71
C ASN A 43 -3.72 15.10 6.62
N LEU A 44 -2.58 14.44 6.80
CA LEU A 44 -2.47 13.26 7.65
C LEU A 44 -1.97 13.64 9.06
N PRO A 45 -2.51 13.01 10.12
CA PRO A 45 -2.13 13.32 11.50
C PRO A 45 -0.74 12.82 11.87
N TYR A 46 -0.18 11.90 11.10
CA TYR A 46 1.12 11.27 11.34
C TYR A 46 1.90 11.12 10.04
N GLU A 47 3.22 11.05 10.17
CA GLU A 47 4.12 10.78 9.05
C GLU A 47 3.82 9.41 8.43
N VAL A 48 3.88 9.34 7.11
CA VAL A 48 3.84 8.09 6.35
C VAL A 48 5.26 7.66 6.02
N VAL A 49 5.63 6.44 6.42
CA VAL A 49 6.96 5.87 6.21
C VAL A 49 6.87 4.74 5.19
N TRP A 50 7.62 4.87 4.10
CA TRP A 50 7.73 3.82 3.10
C TRP A 50 8.42 2.58 3.67
N LYS A 51 7.88 1.40 3.36
CA LYS A 51 8.52 0.11 3.62
C LYS A 51 8.94 -0.56 2.32
N PRO A 52 10.02 -1.35 2.30
CA PRO A 52 10.43 -2.08 1.11
C PRO A 52 9.29 -2.87 0.49
N THR A 53 9.27 -2.95 -0.85
CA THR A 53 8.22 -3.66 -1.60
C THR A 53 8.08 -5.12 -1.14
N LEU A 54 6.86 -5.53 -0.87
CA LEU A 54 6.53 -6.84 -0.32
C LEU A 54 6.29 -7.84 -1.46
N ILE A 55 7.22 -8.76 -1.66
CA ILE A 55 7.25 -9.68 -2.80
C ILE A 55 7.12 -11.17 -2.43
N THR A 56 7.20 -11.50 -1.14
CA THR A 56 7.04 -12.88 -0.64
C THR A 56 6.13 -12.93 0.59
N ASN A 57 5.51 -14.09 0.83
CA ASN A 57 4.70 -14.33 2.02
C ASN A 57 5.49 -14.19 3.33
N GLU A 58 6.74 -14.61 3.37
CA GLU A 58 7.62 -14.46 4.54
C GLU A 58 7.90 -12.98 4.83
N LEU A 59 8.21 -12.20 3.80
CA LEU A 59 8.48 -10.77 3.94
C LEU A 59 7.23 -10.02 4.40
N ILE A 60 6.07 -10.33 3.83
CA ILE A 60 4.77 -9.77 4.23
C ILE A 60 4.51 -10.07 5.70
N ARG A 61 4.56 -11.36 6.08
CA ARG A 61 4.31 -11.79 7.46
C ARG A 61 5.25 -11.10 8.45
N ARG A 62 6.55 -11.06 8.13
CA ARG A 62 7.54 -10.38 8.97
C ARG A 62 7.22 -8.89 9.14
N THR A 63 6.94 -8.18 8.06
CA THR A 63 6.62 -6.75 8.10
C THR A 63 5.38 -6.46 8.94
N PHE A 64 4.32 -7.28 8.82
CA PHE A 64 3.11 -7.11 9.61
C PHE A 64 3.31 -7.46 11.10
N ASN A 65 4.17 -8.42 11.42
CA ASN A 65 4.54 -8.72 12.80
C ASN A 65 5.41 -7.62 13.41
N GLU A 66 6.35 -7.07 12.65
CA GLU A 66 7.11 -5.88 13.05
C GLU A 66 6.18 -4.68 13.29
N ALA A 67 5.19 -4.45 12.40
CA ALA A 67 4.20 -3.40 12.59
C ALA A 67 3.36 -3.59 13.86
N ASN A 68 2.98 -4.83 14.21
CA ASN A 68 2.29 -5.12 15.46
C ASN A 68 3.15 -4.79 16.68
N ALA A 69 4.44 -5.13 16.63
CA ALA A 69 5.39 -4.96 17.75
C ALA A 69 5.86 -3.50 17.92
N ASP A 70 5.90 -2.72 16.86
CA ASP A 70 6.38 -1.34 16.89
C ASP A 70 5.32 -0.42 17.51
N GLU A 71 5.57 0.07 18.72
CA GLU A 71 4.65 0.97 19.42
C GLU A 71 4.42 2.32 18.73
N THR A 72 5.28 2.71 17.79
CA THR A 72 5.14 3.94 17.01
C THR A 72 4.29 3.74 15.75
N CYS A 73 4.14 2.51 15.26
CA CYS A 73 3.28 2.20 14.12
C CYS A 73 1.81 2.36 14.51
N ALA A 74 1.15 3.39 14.00
CA ALA A 74 -0.28 3.63 14.21
C ALA A 74 -1.18 2.77 13.33
N GLY A 75 -0.67 2.32 12.20
CA GLY A 75 -1.40 1.50 11.23
C GLY A 75 -0.62 1.30 9.95
N VAL A 76 -1.18 0.49 9.06
CA VAL A 76 -0.59 0.17 7.75
C VAL A 76 -1.49 0.66 6.63
N ILE A 77 -0.87 1.31 5.64
CA ILE A 77 -1.49 1.64 4.35
C ILE A 77 -0.95 0.64 3.34
N THR A 78 -1.82 -0.10 2.67
CA THR A 78 -1.44 -1.04 1.60
C THR A 78 -1.79 -0.50 0.23
N TRP A 79 -0.95 -0.75 -0.75
CA TRP A 79 -1.14 -0.43 -2.15
C TRP A 79 -0.63 -1.55 -3.05
N MET A 80 -1.41 -1.91 -4.08
CA MET A 80 -1.01 -2.88 -5.09
C MET A 80 -0.74 -2.13 -6.40
N HIS A 81 0.53 -1.98 -6.78
CA HIS A 81 0.90 -1.32 -8.03
C HIS A 81 0.90 -2.31 -9.19
N THR A 82 1.73 -3.34 -9.09
CA THR A 82 1.66 -4.54 -9.93
C THR A 82 0.68 -5.54 -9.31
N PHE A 83 0.47 -6.67 -9.98
CA PHE A 83 -0.24 -7.77 -9.38
C PHE A 83 0.59 -8.40 -8.25
N SER A 84 0.05 -8.39 -7.04
CA SER A 84 0.59 -9.12 -5.89
C SER A 84 -0.41 -10.20 -5.48
N PRO A 85 -0.04 -11.50 -5.58
CA PRO A 85 -0.99 -12.57 -5.27
C PRO A 85 -1.56 -12.46 -3.87
N ALA A 86 -2.87 -12.27 -3.75
CA ALA A 86 -3.52 -12.00 -2.47
C ALA A 86 -3.33 -13.12 -1.44
N LYS A 87 -3.14 -14.36 -1.89
CA LYS A 87 -2.84 -15.50 -1.00
C LYS A 87 -1.56 -15.32 -0.20
N MET A 88 -0.58 -14.60 -0.71
CA MET A 88 0.67 -14.33 -0.01
C MET A 88 0.48 -13.49 1.26
N TRP A 89 -0.61 -12.71 1.30
CA TRP A 89 -0.91 -11.80 2.40
C TRP A 89 -1.65 -12.44 3.56
N ILE A 90 -2.25 -13.61 3.38
CA ILE A 90 -3.17 -14.23 4.35
C ILE A 90 -2.52 -14.36 5.74
N LEU A 91 -1.31 -14.92 5.82
CA LEU A 91 -0.66 -15.14 7.11
C LEU A 91 -0.32 -13.84 7.83
N GLY A 92 0.19 -12.85 7.11
CA GLY A 92 0.46 -11.52 7.69
C GLY A 92 -0.80 -10.84 8.17
N LEU A 93 -1.87 -10.86 7.35
CA LEU A 93 -3.13 -10.23 7.69
C LEU A 93 -3.83 -10.91 8.88
N GLN A 94 -3.82 -12.23 8.97
CA GLN A 94 -4.44 -12.96 10.10
C GLN A 94 -3.82 -12.60 11.44
N GLU A 95 -2.52 -12.31 11.47
CA GLU A 95 -1.78 -11.96 12.67
C GLU A 95 -1.82 -10.45 12.99
N TYR A 96 -2.25 -9.62 12.03
CA TYR A 96 -2.25 -8.17 12.17
C TYR A 96 -3.38 -7.67 13.08
N ARG A 97 -3.07 -6.66 13.95
CA ARG A 97 -3.97 -6.20 15.02
C ARG A 97 -4.19 -4.69 15.05
N LYS A 98 -3.54 -3.94 14.14
CA LYS A 98 -3.66 -2.48 14.09
C LYS A 98 -4.56 -2.02 12.94
N PRO A 99 -4.94 -0.74 12.87
CA PRO A 99 -5.71 -0.19 11.77
C PRO A 99 -5.07 -0.45 10.41
N LEU A 100 -5.88 -0.81 9.42
CA LEU A 100 -5.45 -1.03 8.05
C LEU A 100 -6.29 -0.19 7.08
N LEU A 101 -5.59 0.53 6.21
CA LEU A 101 -6.17 1.23 5.08
C LEU A 101 -5.65 0.60 3.79
N HIS A 102 -6.53 0.32 2.86
CA HIS A 102 -6.16 -0.06 1.50
C HIS A 102 -6.39 1.11 0.56
N LEU A 103 -5.31 1.61 -0.04
CA LEU A 103 -5.34 2.65 -1.06
C LEU A 103 -5.50 2.00 -2.43
N HIS A 104 -6.70 2.12 -3.01
CA HIS A 104 -7.01 1.62 -4.33
C HIS A 104 -6.82 2.75 -5.35
N THR A 105 -5.64 2.88 -5.89
CA THR A 105 -5.25 3.93 -6.84
C THR A 105 -4.38 3.39 -7.95
N GLN A 106 -4.38 4.09 -9.09
CA GLN A 106 -3.41 3.92 -10.16
C GLN A 106 -2.33 4.99 -10.01
N PHE A 107 -1.06 4.63 -10.31
CA PHE A 107 0.02 5.62 -10.27
C PHE A 107 -0.14 6.68 -11.35
N ASN A 108 -0.48 6.27 -12.58
CA ASN A 108 -0.72 7.18 -13.69
C ASN A 108 -2.18 7.64 -13.71
N ARG A 109 -2.40 8.94 -13.88
CA ARG A 109 -3.75 9.51 -14.00
C ARG A 109 -4.48 9.03 -15.24
N GLU A 110 -3.75 8.95 -16.35
CA GLU A 110 -4.29 8.62 -17.68
C GLU A 110 -3.57 7.40 -18.26
N ILE A 111 -4.27 6.68 -19.11
CA ILE A 111 -3.70 5.57 -19.87
C ILE A 111 -3.04 6.15 -21.12
N PRO A 112 -1.74 5.93 -21.36
CA PRO A 112 -1.02 6.43 -22.51
C PRO A 112 -1.35 5.61 -23.77
N TYR A 113 -2.53 5.78 -24.33
CA TYR A 113 -3.08 4.95 -25.43
C TYR A 113 -2.14 4.83 -26.64
N ASP A 114 -1.36 5.86 -26.92
CA ASP A 114 -0.46 5.88 -28.09
C ASP A 114 0.84 5.09 -27.87
N THR A 115 1.21 4.82 -26.62
CA THR A 115 2.50 4.21 -26.25
C THR A 115 2.37 3.02 -25.32
N ILE A 116 1.15 2.63 -24.97
CA ILE A 116 0.90 1.52 -24.05
C ILE A 116 1.42 0.20 -24.64
N ASP A 117 2.16 -0.52 -23.84
CA ASP A 117 2.70 -1.84 -24.16
C ASP A 117 2.44 -2.84 -23.02
N MET A 118 2.96 -4.06 -23.16
CA MET A 118 2.80 -5.10 -22.14
C MET A 118 3.53 -4.79 -20.85
N ASP A 119 4.65 -4.08 -20.90
CA ASP A 119 5.42 -3.72 -19.71
C ASP A 119 4.66 -2.67 -18.89
N PHE A 120 4.08 -1.67 -19.54
CA PHE A 120 3.18 -0.73 -18.89
C PHE A 120 1.98 -1.43 -18.25
N MET A 121 1.36 -2.38 -18.95
CA MET A 121 0.22 -3.13 -18.42
C MET A 121 0.60 -4.01 -17.23
N ASN A 122 1.77 -4.64 -17.26
CA ASN A 122 2.27 -5.46 -16.16
C ASN A 122 2.57 -4.62 -14.92
N GLU A 123 3.13 -3.44 -15.10
CA GLU A 123 3.43 -2.52 -14.02
C GLU A 123 2.15 -1.94 -13.38
N ASN A 124 1.11 -1.68 -14.17
CA ASN A 124 -0.10 -0.97 -13.73
C ASN A 124 -1.30 -1.89 -13.55
N GLN A 125 -1.19 -2.89 -12.69
CA GLN A 125 -2.25 -3.88 -12.41
C GLN A 125 -2.97 -3.68 -11.07
N SER A 126 -3.01 -2.48 -10.54
CA SER A 126 -3.68 -2.19 -9.25
C SER A 126 -5.12 -2.70 -9.23
N ALA A 127 -5.91 -2.41 -10.25
CA ALA A 127 -7.32 -2.82 -10.30
C ALA A 127 -7.52 -4.34 -10.22
N HIS A 128 -6.59 -5.13 -10.74
CA HIS A 128 -6.62 -6.59 -10.63
C HIS A 128 -6.21 -7.04 -9.21
N GLY A 129 -5.07 -6.58 -8.74
CA GLY A 129 -4.55 -6.95 -7.41
C GLY A 129 -5.50 -6.54 -6.29
N ASP A 130 -6.09 -5.35 -6.37
CA ASP A 130 -7.01 -4.82 -5.37
C ASP A 130 -8.30 -5.64 -5.23
N ARG A 131 -8.82 -6.20 -6.31
CA ARG A 131 -10.02 -7.06 -6.25
C ARG A 131 -9.75 -8.35 -5.47
N GLU A 132 -8.66 -9.03 -5.75
CA GLU A 132 -8.27 -10.21 -5.00
C GLU A 132 -7.97 -9.88 -3.54
N PHE A 133 -7.24 -8.80 -3.31
CA PHE A 133 -6.87 -8.35 -1.98
C PHE A 133 -8.10 -7.98 -1.16
N GLY A 134 -9.04 -7.24 -1.74
CA GLY A 134 -10.33 -6.91 -1.12
C GLY A 134 -11.15 -8.16 -0.78
N HIS A 135 -11.11 -9.19 -1.61
CA HIS A 135 -11.77 -10.47 -1.36
C HIS A 135 -11.17 -11.19 -0.14
N ILE A 136 -9.84 -11.21 -0.03
CA ILE A 136 -9.16 -11.83 1.14
C ILE A 136 -9.55 -11.13 2.44
N PHE A 137 -9.61 -9.81 2.49
CA PHE A 137 -10.10 -9.10 3.67
C PHE A 137 -11.50 -9.53 4.09
N SER A 138 -12.40 -9.67 3.12
CA SER A 138 -13.78 -10.09 3.38
C SER A 138 -13.82 -11.52 3.93
N ARG A 139 -13.01 -12.41 3.39
CA ARG A 139 -12.91 -13.80 3.88
C ARG A 139 -12.29 -13.91 5.26
N LEU A 140 -11.35 -13.04 5.60
CA LEU A 140 -10.71 -13.00 6.92
C LEU A 140 -11.54 -12.20 7.95
N HIS A 141 -12.68 -11.64 7.54
CA HIS A 141 -13.52 -10.76 8.38
C HIS A 141 -12.75 -9.61 9.01
N MET A 142 -11.79 -9.06 8.27
CA MET A 142 -10.95 -7.96 8.73
C MET A 142 -11.63 -6.62 8.55
N ASN A 143 -11.59 -5.82 9.61
CA ASN A 143 -11.91 -4.40 9.49
C ASN A 143 -10.80 -3.69 8.71
N ARG A 144 -11.19 -2.94 7.69
CA ARG A 144 -10.30 -2.09 6.90
C ARG A 144 -11.05 -0.86 6.42
N LYS A 145 -10.31 0.19 6.17
CA LYS A 145 -10.78 1.31 5.34
C LYS A 145 -10.27 1.09 3.92
N VAL A 146 -11.12 1.38 2.94
CA VAL A 146 -10.73 1.41 1.53
C VAL A 146 -10.92 2.83 1.03
N VAL A 147 -9.87 3.40 0.45
CA VAL A 147 -9.91 4.70 -0.23
C VAL A 147 -9.67 4.44 -1.71
N VAL A 148 -10.58 4.91 -2.55
CA VAL A 148 -10.55 4.71 -4.00
C VAL A 148 -10.48 6.07 -4.68
N GLY A 149 -9.51 6.26 -5.56
CA GLY A 149 -9.34 7.49 -6.32
C GLY A 149 -7.91 7.70 -6.80
N TYR A 150 -7.64 8.84 -7.40
CA TYR A 150 -6.28 9.16 -7.82
C TYR A 150 -5.47 9.73 -6.65
N TRP A 151 -4.33 9.13 -6.38
CA TRP A 151 -3.50 9.41 -5.18
C TRP A 151 -3.05 10.88 -5.03
N ALA A 152 -2.99 11.64 -6.12
CA ALA A 152 -2.57 13.06 -6.08
C ALA A 152 -3.77 14.04 -6.03
N ASP A 153 -5.01 13.56 -5.99
CA ASP A 153 -6.16 14.43 -5.82
C ASP A 153 -6.34 14.78 -4.32
N GLU A 154 -6.41 16.08 -4.00
CA GLU A 154 -6.49 16.57 -2.63
C GLU A 154 -7.67 15.98 -1.84
N ASP A 155 -8.82 15.79 -2.49
CA ASP A 155 -10.00 15.18 -1.89
C ASP A 155 -9.77 13.72 -1.46
N GLU A 156 -8.98 12.97 -2.21
CA GLU A 156 -8.68 11.57 -1.91
C GLU A 156 -7.64 11.46 -0.80
N ILE A 157 -6.62 12.33 -0.81
CA ILE A 157 -5.67 12.45 0.30
C ILE A 157 -6.41 12.80 1.60
N GLY A 158 -7.37 13.72 1.55
CA GLY A 158 -8.20 14.08 2.70
C GLY A 158 -9.06 12.93 3.24
N ARG A 159 -9.51 12.02 2.38
CA ARG A 159 -10.29 10.82 2.79
C ARG A 159 -9.45 9.72 3.43
N ALA A 160 -8.14 9.76 3.30
CA ALA A 160 -7.24 8.87 4.03
C ALA A 160 -7.26 9.15 5.54
N HIS A 161 -7.83 10.29 5.95
CA HIS A 161 -8.17 10.55 7.33
C HIS A 161 -9.26 9.58 7.82
N VAL A 162 -8.91 8.72 8.75
CA VAL A 162 -9.74 8.25 9.90
C VAL A 162 -9.02 7.23 10.70
#